data_3876906130063c72e180e4267937d5e4
#
_entry.id   3876906130063c72e180e4267937d5e4
#
_cell.length_a   1.000
_cell.length_b   1.000
_cell.length_c   1.000
_cell.angle_alpha   90.00
_cell.angle_beta   90.00
_cell.angle_gamma   90.00
#
_symmetry.space_group_name_H-M   'P 1'
#
loop_
_entity.id
_entity.type
_entity.pdbx_description
1 polymer ?
#
loop_
_entity_poly.entity_id
_entity_poly.type
_entity_poly.pdbx_seq_one_letter_code
_entity_poly.pdbx_strand_id
1 'polypeptide(L)'
;EGWTSGKVPHTVRGLELEKEYTLTEKRAPDGYAEAESIVFKLVQDGTEQVNEVYVKTDDDWSKMNGSTIVMQDAPVLDIDKTDIAGNLLPGATLTIRDADGEAIDTWVTDYKTHSVPISDAFIKLSGETKEYIYTLTEDAAPDGFEIAESVQFKLESVDDVISLFVRENADAEWTRADKRLIQMIDKAIPREDTPTPTPAPTPQPTPATTPAPTPTPTPVITPRKVQTLPQTGDGFP
;
A
#
# COMPACT_ATOMS: atom_id res chain seq x y z
N GLU A 1 -11.05 11.74 -26.73
CA GLU A 1 -10.40 10.67 -27.50
C GLU A 1 -9.33 10.01 -26.61
N GLY A 2 -9.07 8.72 -26.78
CA GLY A 2 -8.01 7.99 -26.06
C GLY A 2 -7.40 6.94 -26.98
N TRP A 3 -6.09 6.74 -26.85
CA TRP A 3 -5.32 5.76 -27.61
C TRP A 3 -4.19 5.16 -26.78
N THR A 4 -3.56 4.11 -27.28
CA THR A 4 -2.30 3.59 -26.74
C THR A 4 -1.16 4.10 -27.59
N SER A 5 -0.12 4.66 -26.94
CA SER A 5 1.08 5.15 -27.60
C SER A 5 1.83 4.01 -28.33
N GLY A 6 2.56 4.36 -29.38
CA GLY A 6 3.31 3.43 -30.19
C GLY A 6 4.55 4.10 -30.81
N LYS A 7 5.20 3.42 -31.76
CA LYS A 7 6.43 3.92 -32.41
C LYS A 7 6.20 5.10 -33.37
N VAL A 8 4.94 5.44 -33.66
CA VAL A 8 4.60 6.53 -34.56
C VAL A 8 3.67 7.49 -33.83
N PRO A 9 3.74 8.80 -34.15
CA PRO A 9 2.83 9.79 -33.55
C PRO A 9 1.37 9.48 -33.86
N HIS A 10 0.51 9.68 -32.84
CA HIS A 10 -0.94 9.65 -33.00
C HIS A 10 -1.42 11.01 -33.54
N THR A 11 -2.32 11.00 -34.52
CA THR A 11 -2.87 12.23 -35.10
C THR A 11 -4.29 12.46 -34.59
N VAL A 12 -4.49 13.53 -33.85
CA VAL A 12 -5.80 14.00 -33.42
C VAL A 12 -6.37 14.95 -34.45
N ARG A 13 -7.64 14.82 -34.78
CA ARG A 13 -8.33 15.64 -35.78
C ARG A 13 -9.60 16.26 -35.20
N GLY A 14 -10.09 17.35 -35.85
CA GLY A 14 -11.34 17.98 -35.49
C GLY A 14 -11.28 18.84 -34.21
N LEU A 15 -10.08 19.29 -33.83
CA LEU A 15 -9.91 20.24 -32.76
C LEU A 15 -10.38 21.65 -33.20
N GLU A 16 -11.08 22.34 -32.29
CA GLU A 16 -11.56 23.70 -32.48
C GLU A 16 -10.45 24.70 -32.15
N LEU A 17 -10.37 25.80 -32.91
CA LEU A 17 -9.44 26.90 -32.63
C LEU A 17 -9.78 27.61 -31.32
N GLU A 18 -8.77 28.14 -30.65
CA GLU A 18 -8.82 28.88 -29.37
C GLU A 18 -9.42 28.10 -28.19
N LYS A 19 -9.73 26.83 -28.37
CA LYS A 19 -10.22 25.95 -27.31
C LYS A 19 -9.06 25.24 -26.63
N GLU A 20 -9.08 25.25 -25.29
CA GLU A 20 -8.10 24.55 -24.49
C GLU A 20 -8.41 23.04 -24.46
N TYR A 21 -7.38 22.24 -24.64
CA TYR A 21 -7.36 20.80 -24.55
C TYR A 21 -6.30 20.34 -23.57
N THR A 22 -6.55 19.22 -22.89
CA THR A 22 -5.57 18.59 -22.01
C THR A 22 -5.21 17.22 -22.58
N LEU A 23 -3.93 17.01 -22.80
CA LEU A 23 -3.36 15.69 -23.07
C LEU A 23 -2.90 15.11 -21.74
N THR A 24 -3.43 13.93 -21.38
CA THR A 24 -3.14 13.25 -20.12
C THR A 24 -2.74 11.81 -20.38
N GLU A 25 -1.65 11.39 -19.81
CA GLU A 25 -1.33 9.98 -19.73
C GLU A 25 -2.18 9.32 -18.63
N LYS A 26 -2.77 8.17 -18.91
CA LYS A 26 -3.56 7.40 -17.94
C LYS A 26 -2.79 6.24 -17.32
N ARG A 27 -1.72 5.85 -17.95
CA ARG A 27 -0.89 4.75 -17.53
C ARG A 27 0.46 4.82 -18.25
N ALA A 28 1.52 4.94 -17.49
CA ALA A 28 2.89 4.83 -18.01
C ALA A 28 3.27 3.36 -18.28
N PRO A 29 4.27 3.12 -19.12
CA PRO A 29 4.91 1.81 -19.24
C PRO A 29 5.58 1.37 -17.93
N ASP A 30 5.76 0.06 -17.74
CA ASP A 30 6.46 -0.49 -16.58
C ASP A 30 7.85 0.16 -16.39
N GLY A 31 8.15 0.64 -15.19
CA GLY A 31 9.41 1.32 -14.85
C GLY A 31 9.48 2.79 -15.26
N TYR A 32 8.34 3.41 -15.56
CA TYR A 32 8.22 4.84 -15.82
C TYR A 32 7.08 5.44 -15.00
N ALA A 33 7.25 6.69 -14.58
CA ALA A 33 6.18 7.46 -13.97
C ALA A 33 5.28 8.05 -15.06
N GLU A 34 4.00 8.22 -14.75
CA GLU A 34 3.06 8.93 -15.63
C GLU A 34 3.56 10.34 -15.89
N ALA A 35 3.56 10.74 -17.16
CA ALA A 35 3.97 12.07 -17.56
C ALA A 35 2.96 13.14 -17.09
N GLU A 36 3.45 14.34 -16.80
CA GLU A 36 2.59 15.47 -16.47
C GLU A 36 1.65 15.82 -17.63
N SER A 37 0.43 16.20 -17.29
CA SER A 37 -0.57 16.61 -18.27
C SER A 37 -0.15 17.88 -18.99
N ILE A 38 -0.33 17.90 -20.31
CA ILE A 38 -0.02 19.05 -21.15
C ILE A 38 -1.31 19.74 -21.57
N VAL A 39 -1.46 21.03 -21.23
CA VAL A 39 -2.57 21.85 -21.71
C VAL A 39 -2.14 22.58 -22.98
N PHE A 40 -2.93 22.50 -24.04
CA PHE A 40 -2.62 23.10 -25.32
C PHE A 40 -3.87 23.67 -26.02
N LYS A 41 -3.63 24.54 -26.99
CA LYS A 41 -4.65 25.05 -27.88
C LYS A 41 -4.12 25.24 -29.29
N LEU A 42 -5.03 25.33 -30.25
CA LEU A 42 -4.72 25.71 -31.63
C LEU A 42 -5.07 27.17 -31.83
N VAL A 43 -4.16 27.92 -32.42
CA VAL A 43 -4.36 29.33 -32.79
C VAL A 43 -4.16 29.44 -34.30
N GLN A 44 -5.03 30.21 -34.99
CA GLN A 44 -4.84 30.44 -36.41
C GLN A 44 -3.87 31.61 -36.60
N ASP A 45 -2.78 31.36 -37.34
CA ASP A 45 -1.95 32.45 -37.84
C ASP A 45 -2.74 33.28 -38.86
N GLY A 46 -2.91 34.55 -38.59
CA GLY A 46 -3.76 35.46 -39.37
C GLY A 46 -3.35 35.67 -40.84
N THR A 47 -2.17 35.18 -41.27
CA THR A 47 -1.61 35.42 -42.59
C THR A 47 -1.56 34.22 -43.53
N GLU A 48 -1.41 32.99 -43.00
CA GLU A 48 -1.16 31.79 -43.83
C GLU A 48 -2.22 30.69 -43.68
N GLN A 49 -3.26 30.87 -42.92
CA GLN A 49 -4.26 29.81 -42.57
C GLN A 49 -3.64 28.53 -41.97
N VAL A 50 -2.46 28.64 -41.40
CA VAL A 50 -1.79 27.55 -40.71
C VAL A 50 -2.22 27.56 -39.24
N ASN A 51 -2.63 26.42 -38.73
CA ASN A 51 -2.92 26.28 -37.31
C ASN A 51 -1.62 26.06 -36.54
N GLU A 52 -1.37 26.93 -35.59
CA GLU A 52 -0.23 26.86 -34.69
C GLU A 52 -0.62 26.23 -33.37
N VAL A 53 0.28 25.44 -32.78
CA VAL A 53 0.08 24.82 -31.47
C VAL A 53 0.71 25.71 -30.40
N TYR A 54 -0.07 26.04 -29.39
CA TYR A 54 0.40 26.71 -28.16
C TYR A 54 0.25 25.77 -27.00
N VAL A 55 1.26 25.68 -26.16
CA VAL A 55 1.28 24.90 -24.93
C VAL A 55 1.31 25.85 -23.74
N LYS A 56 0.54 25.53 -22.71
CA LYS A 56 0.51 26.29 -21.46
C LYS A 56 1.63 25.81 -20.54
N THR A 57 2.52 26.72 -20.14
CA THR A 57 3.56 26.47 -19.14
C THR A 57 3.32 27.44 -18.00
N ASP A 58 3.05 26.95 -16.81
CA ASP A 58 2.54 27.71 -15.69
C ASP A 58 1.25 28.46 -16.09
N ASP A 59 1.26 29.80 -16.12
CA ASP A 59 0.11 30.60 -16.55
C ASP A 59 0.26 31.21 -17.96
N ASP A 60 1.37 30.95 -18.63
CA ASP A 60 1.69 31.56 -19.93
C ASP A 60 1.55 30.60 -21.11
N TRP A 61 1.19 31.10 -22.28
CA TRP A 61 1.08 30.37 -23.53
C TRP A 61 2.34 30.54 -24.38
N SER A 62 3.00 29.43 -24.66
CA SER A 62 4.19 29.39 -25.52
C SER A 62 3.89 28.70 -26.84
N LYS A 63 4.22 29.34 -27.95
CA LYS A 63 4.12 28.76 -29.29
C LYS A 63 5.11 27.63 -29.46
N MET A 64 4.64 26.49 -29.92
CA MET A 64 5.50 25.35 -30.26
C MET A 64 6.15 25.50 -31.63
N ASN A 65 7.31 24.90 -31.78
CA ASN A 65 7.93 24.73 -33.08
C ASN A 65 7.40 23.43 -33.73
N GLY A 66 6.38 23.58 -34.60
CA GLY A 66 5.68 22.47 -35.23
C GLY A 66 4.37 22.09 -34.54
N SER A 67 3.80 20.96 -34.95
CA SER A 67 2.48 20.50 -34.53
C SER A 67 2.48 19.17 -33.73
N THR A 68 3.66 18.73 -33.31
CA THR A 68 3.79 17.47 -32.56
C THR A 68 4.07 17.77 -31.08
N ILE A 69 3.13 17.43 -30.22
CA ILE A 69 3.33 17.45 -28.77
C ILE A 69 3.99 16.14 -28.35
N VAL A 70 5.08 16.22 -27.61
CA VAL A 70 5.80 15.07 -27.06
C VAL A 70 5.54 15.01 -25.56
N MET A 71 4.97 13.93 -25.06
CA MET A 71 4.95 13.56 -23.66
C MET A 71 6.16 12.66 -23.39
N GLN A 72 6.85 12.91 -22.30
CA GLN A 72 8.03 12.15 -21.94
C GLN A 72 7.87 11.62 -20.52
N ASP A 73 7.92 10.30 -20.41
CA ASP A 73 7.83 9.61 -19.14
C ASP A 73 9.18 9.63 -18.43
N ALA A 74 9.17 9.86 -17.14
CA ALA A 74 10.38 9.80 -16.33
C ALA A 74 10.66 8.35 -15.90
N PRO A 75 11.90 7.84 -16.07
CA PRO A 75 12.24 6.52 -15.55
C PRO A 75 12.17 6.50 -14.01
N VAL A 76 11.71 5.37 -13.44
CA VAL A 76 11.64 5.17 -11.99
C VAL A 76 12.33 3.88 -11.56
N LEU A 77 12.79 3.87 -10.30
CA LEU A 77 13.13 2.68 -9.54
C LEU A 77 11.93 2.34 -8.67
N ASP A 78 11.41 1.14 -8.84
CA ASP A 78 10.29 0.63 -8.05
C ASP A 78 10.80 -0.15 -6.83
N ILE A 79 10.12 -0.01 -5.69
CA ILE A 79 10.46 -0.70 -4.45
C ILE A 79 9.19 -1.27 -3.84
N ASP A 80 9.18 -2.58 -3.65
CA ASP A 80 8.14 -3.32 -2.97
C ASP A 80 8.65 -3.79 -1.61
N LYS A 81 7.87 -3.55 -0.57
CA LYS A 81 8.01 -4.19 0.72
C LYS A 81 7.01 -5.34 0.82
N THR A 82 7.49 -6.57 0.98
CA THR A 82 6.63 -7.77 0.93
C THR A 82 6.89 -8.73 2.06
N ASP A 83 5.93 -9.62 2.32
CA ASP A 83 6.13 -10.84 3.11
C ASP A 83 6.76 -11.95 2.24
N ILE A 84 7.04 -13.10 2.84
CA ILE A 84 7.59 -14.29 2.15
C ILE A 84 6.64 -14.88 1.11
N ALA A 85 5.34 -14.54 1.14
CA ALA A 85 4.35 -14.96 0.15
C ALA A 85 4.22 -13.96 -1.01
N GLY A 86 4.95 -12.83 -0.96
CA GLY A 86 4.92 -11.78 -1.98
C GLY A 86 3.77 -10.79 -1.82
N ASN A 87 3.06 -10.78 -0.69
CA ASN A 87 2.05 -9.77 -0.42
C ASN A 87 2.70 -8.47 0.05
N LEU A 88 2.23 -7.33 -0.45
CA LEU A 88 2.70 -6.02 0.00
C LEU A 88 2.43 -5.81 1.49
N LEU A 89 3.44 -5.34 2.22
CA LEU A 89 3.41 -5.09 3.66
C LEU A 89 3.37 -3.58 3.95
N PRO A 90 2.26 -3.06 4.50
CA PRO A 90 2.19 -1.68 4.98
C PRO A 90 2.80 -1.53 6.37
N GLY A 91 3.28 -0.32 6.68
CA GLY A 91 3.72 0.09 8.02
C GLY A 91 5.20 -0.07 8.31
N ALA A 92 6.00 -0.55 7.36
CA ALA A 92 7.46 -0.47 7.44
C ALA A 92 7.95 0.95 7.17
N THR A 93 9.00 1.40 7.83
CA THR A 93 9.72 2.62 7.46
C THR A 93 10.97 2.24 6.70
N LEU A 94 11.02 2.63 5.42
CA LEU A 94 12.16 2.39 4.54
C LEU A 94 12.90 3.69 4.25
N THR A 95 14.23 3.60 4.08
CA THR A 95 15.07 4.74 3.72
C THR A 95 16.09 4.32 2.67
N ILE A 96 16.24 5.12 1.62
CA ILE A 96 17.37 5.06 0.70
C ILE A 96 18.44 6.00 1.22
N ARG A 97 19.67 5.48 1.34
CA ARG A 97 20.83 6.25 1.75
C ARG A 97 21.90 6.21 0.66
N ASP A 98 22.64 7.31 0.53
CA ASP A 98 23.81 7.36 -0.33
C ASP A 98 25.05 6.71 0.33
N ALA A 99 26.21 6.81 -0.35
CA ALA A 99 27.47 6.25 0.14
C ALA A 99 28.01 6.92 1.43
N ASP A 100 27.60 8.14 1.71
CA ASP A 100 27.96 8.89 2.91
C ASP A 100 26.98 8.63 4.07
N GLY A 101 25.92 7.86 3.82
CA GLY A 101 24.86 7.50 4.78
C GLY A 101 23.74 8.53 4.88
N GLU A 102 23.75 9.58 4.07
CA GLU A 102 22.71 10.60 4.06
C GLU A 102 21.42 10.04 3.44
N ALA A 103 20.29 10.36 4.06
CA ALA A 103 19.00 9.93 3.58
C ALA A 103 18.59 10.70 2.32
N ILE A 104 18.31 9.98 1.23
CA ILE A 104 17.81 10.55 -0.04
C ILE A 104 16.29 10.55 -0.05
N ASP A 105 15.70 9.43 0.38
CA ASP A 105 14.25 9.26 0.44
C ASP A 105 13.88 8.40 1.64
N THR A 106 12.79 8.75 2.33
CA THR A 106 12.28 8.01 3.49
C THR A 106 10.77 8.01 3.45
N TRP A 107 10.17 6.82 3.54
CA TRP A 107 8.70 6.68 3.50
C TRP A 107 8.22 5.56 4.40
N VAL A 108 6.91 5.58 4.69
CA VAL A 108 6.22 4.47 5.33
C VAL A 108 5.49 3.68 4.24
N THR A 109 5.70 2.37 4.21
CA THR A 109 5.11 1.50 3.20
C THR A 109 3.59 1.41 3.36
N ASP A 110 2.91 1.26 2.24
CA ASP A 110 1.48 1.00 2.14
C ASP A 110 1.23 -0.23 1.25
N TYR A 111 0.01 -0.40 0.74
CA TYR A 111 -0.33 -1.49 -0.20
C TYR A 111 0.02 -1.16 -1.66
N LYS A 112 1.03 -0.31 -1.89
CA LYS A 112 1.47 0.11 -3.22
C LYS A 112 2.99 0.02 -3.33
N THR A 113 3.43 -0.16 -4.58
CA THR A 113 4.83 0.04 -4.94
C THR A 113 5.23 1.49 -4.71
N HIS A 114 6.38 1.72 -4.10
CA HIS A 114 7.00 3.03 -3.99
C HIS A 114 7.91 3.25 -5.20
N SER A 115 7.65 4.31 -5.98
CA SER A 115 8.40 4.62 -7.19
C SER A 115 9.26 5.86 -6.99
N VAL A 116 10.57 5.70 -7.11
CA VAL A 116 11.55 6.77 -6.95
C VAL A 116 11.98 7.27 -8.33
N PRO A 117 11.79 8.56 -8.67
CA PRO A 117 12.24 9.11 -9.94
C PRO A 117 13.76 8.99 -10.10
N ILE A 118 14.20 8.53 -11.27
CA ILE A 118 15.62 8.41 -11.60
C ILE A 118 16.07 9.66 -12.34
N SER A 119 17.00 10.41 -11.75
CA SER A 119 17.68 11.54 -12.39
C SER A 119 19.13 11.19 -12.71
N ASP A 120 19.79 12.02 -13.52
CA ASP A 120 21.22 11.86 -13.87
C ASP A 120 22.13 11.86 -12.63
N ALA A 121 21.71 12.53 -11.54
CA ALA A 121 22.44 12.51 -10.26
C ALA A 121 22.33 11.17 -9.51
N PHE A 122 21.38 10.32 -9.91
CA PHE A 122 21.07 9.05 -9.27
C PHE A 122 21.65 7.83 -10.00
N ILE A 123 22.14 8.01 -11.23
CA ILE A 123 22.65 6.92 -12.08
C ILE A 123 24.08 7.18 -12.53
N LYS A 124 24.79 6.10 -12.81
CA LYS A 124 26.08 6.14 -13.49
C LYS A 124 25.85 6.16 -15.01
N LEU A 125 26.25 7.26 -15.63
CA LEU A 125 26.18 7.40 -17.10
C LEU A 125 27.32 6.66 -17.80
N SER A 126 27.12 6.33 -19.08
CA SER A 126 28.13 5.68 -19.91
C SER A 126 29.41 6.51 -19.99
N GLY A 127 30.56 5.91 -19.67
CA GLY A 127 31.85 6.57 -19.68
C GLY A 127 32.25 7.24 -18.35
N GLU A 128 31.39 7.30 -17.36
CA GLU A 128 31.74 7.77 -16.03
C GLU A 128 32.53 6.73 -15.25
N THR A 129 33.48 7.21 -14.45
CA THR A 129 34.29 6.35 -13.54
C THR A 129 33.72 6.33 -12.11
N LYS A 130 32.89 7.32 -11.74
CA LYS A 130 32.26 7.41 -10.43
C LYS A 130 31.16 6.34 -10.32
N GLU A 131 31.18 5.60 -9.22
CA GLU A 131 30.09 4.68 -8.89
C GLU A 131 29.17 5.32 -7.86
N TYR A 132 27.86 5.21 -8.11
CA TYR A 132 26.82 5.67 -7.22
C TYR A 132 26.17 4.46 -6.58
N ILE A 133 26.61 4.12 -5.34
CA ILE A 133 26.10 2.98 -4.58
C ILE A 133 25.16 3.52 -3.52
N TYR A 134 23.97 2.96 -3.48
CA TYR A 134 22.92 3.29 -2.52
C TYR A 134 22.63 2.09 -1.63
N THR A 135 22.09 2.36 -0.45
CA THR A 135 21.63 1.33 0.48
C THR A 135 20.17 1.58 0.81
N LEU A 136 19.33 0.58 0.56
CA LEU A 136 17.96 0.53 1.04
C LEU A 136 17.97 -0.13 2.41
N THR A 137 17.49 0.58 3.43
CA THR A 137 17.39 0.10 4.81
C THR A 137 15.93 0.07 5.25
N GLU A 138 15.61 -0.85 6.12
CA GLU A 138 14.39 -0.83 6.90
C GLU A 138 14.72 -0.27 8.29
N ASP A 139 14.25 0.93 8.58
CA ASP A 139 14.48 1.60 9.86
C ASP A 139 13.47 1.13 10.93
N ALA A 140 12.30 0.66 10.51
CA ALA A 140 11.28 0.04 11.37
C ALA A 140 10.46 -0.99 10.58
N ALA A 141 10.30 -2.20 11.12
CA ALA A 141 9.44 -3.23 10.55
C ALA A 141 7.98 -3.05 10.99
N PRO A 142 7.02 -3.59 10.23
CA PRO A 142 5.63 -3.65 10.66
C PRO A 142 5.46 -4.58 11.87
N ASP A 143 4.40 -4.38 12.65
CA ASP A 143 4.09 -5.22 13.81
C ASP A 143 4.03 -6.72 13.44
N GLY A 144 4.79 -7.53 14.14
CA GLY A 144 4.84 -8.98 13.95
C GLY A 144 5.83 -9.46 12.89
N PHE A 145 6.69 -8.57 12.39
CA PHE A 145 7.76 -8.89 11.44
C PHE A 145 9.14 -8.51 11.99
N GLU A 146 10.16 -9.22 11.54
CA GLU A 146 11.56 -8.90 11.81
C GLU A 146 12.02 -7.82 10.83
N ILE A 147 12.95 -6.95 11.27
CA ILE A 147 13.57 -5.98 10.36
C ILE A 147 14.36 -6.74 9.29
N ALA A 148 14.12 -6.40 8.02
CA ALA A 148 14.81 -6.99 6.89
C ALA A 148 16.28 -6.54 6.84
N GLU A 149 17.12 -7.39 6.25
CA GLU A 149 18.50 -7.01 5.93
C GLU A 149 18.52 -5.91 4.86
N SER A 150 19.47 -5.00 4.95
CA SER A 150 19.63 -3.93 3.97
C SER A 150 20.09 -4.48 2.62
N VAL A 151 19.70 -3.78 1.54
CA VAL A 151 20.07 -4.12 0.17
C VAL A 151 20.88 -2.98 -0.42
N GLN A 152 22.08 -3.28 -0.94
CA GLN A 152 22.83 -2.31 -1.72
C GLN A 152 22.42 -2.38 -3.19
N PHE A 153 22.32 -1.23 -3.83
CA PHE A 153 21.98 -1.15 -5.25
C PHE A 153 22.71 -0.03 -5.97
N LYS A 154 22.80 -0.15 -7.28
CA LYS A 154 23.28 0.89 -8.20
C LYS A 154 22.49 0.84 -9.51
N LEU A 155 22.43 1.97 -10.18
CA LEU A 155 21.83 2.13 -11.50
C LEU A 155 22.90 2.53 -12.49
N GLU A 156 22.89 1.90 -13.65
CA GLU A 156 23.82 2.21 -14.76
C GLU A 156 23.02 2.42 -16.04
N SER A 157 23.35 3.48 -16.79
CA SER A 157 22.78 3.73 -18.11
C SER A 157 23.85 3.43 -19.19
N VAL A 158 23.50 2.57 -20.12
CA VAL A 158 24.29 2.25 -21.30
C VAL A 158 23.37 2.29 -22.51
N ASP A 159 23.70 3.12 -23.50
CA ASP A 159 22.88 3.31 -24.71
C ASP A 159 21.42 3.64 -24.37
N ASP A 160 21.18 4.55 -23.42
CA ASP A 160 19.88 4.97 -22.90
C ASP A 160 19.07 3.85 -22.21
N VAL A 161 19.69 2.70 -21.95
CA VAL A 161 19.07 1.60 -21.21
C VAL A 161 19.55 1.62 -19.76
N ILE A 162 18.63 1.91 -18.83
CA ILE A 162 18.91 1.91 -17.39
C ILE A 162 18.76 0.49 -16.85
N SER A 163 19.84 -0.01 -16.23
CA SER A 163 19.92 -1.31 -15.59
C SER A 163 20.10 -1.15 -14.08
N LEU A 164 19.35 -1.95 -13.32
CA LEU A 164 19.49 -2.06 -11.86
C LEU A 164 20.43 -3.23 -11.53
N PHE A 165 21.37 -2.99 -10.62
CA PHE A 165 22.20 -4.01 -10.01
C PHE A 165 21.99 -3.98 -8.50
N VAL A 166 21.88 -5.16 -7.89
CA VAL A 166 21.66 -5.34 -6.45
C VAL A 166 22.67 -6.29 -5.85
N ARG A 167 22.97 -6.13 -4.57
CA ARG A 167 23.71 -7.09 -3.74
C ARG A 167 23.26 -6.99 -2.29
N GLU A 168 23.46 -8.06 -1.53
CA GLU A 168 23.06 -8.13 -0.13
C GLU A 168 23.99 -7.31 0.80
N ASN A 169 25.29 -7.26 0.48
CA ASN A 169 26.30 -6.55 1.27
C ASN A 169 27.51 -6.17 0.42
N ALA A 170 28.47 -5.46 1.01
CA ALA A 170 29.64 -4.94 0.29
C ALA A 170 30.57 -6.02 -0.28
N ASP A 171 30.59 -7.23 0.30
CA ASP A 171 31.44 -8.34 -0.12
C ASP A 171 30.77 -9.24 -1.18
N ALA A 172 29.46 -9.06 -1.40
CA ALA A 172 28.69 -9.83 -2.38
C ALA A 172 28.89 -9.28 -3.80
N GLU A 173 28.80 -10.18 -4.78
CA GLU A 173 28.85 -9.82 -6.20
C GLU A 173 27.58 -9.10 -6.62
N TRP A 174 27.72 -8.15 -7.57
CA TRP A 174 26.60 -7.46 -8.16
C TRP A 174 25.77 -8.38 -9.06
N THR A 175 24.48 -8.46 -8.81
CA THR A 175 23.53 -9.19 -9.65
C THR A 175 22.63 -8.20 -10.38
N ARG A 176 22.55 -8.33 -11.72
CA ARG A 176 21.65 -7.53 -12.51
C ARG A 176 20.21 -8.00 -12.30
N ALA A 177 19.33 -7.08 -11.94
CA ALA A 177 17.91 -7.36 -11.84
C ALA A 177 17.23 -7.37 -13.22
N ASP A 178 16.22 -8.22 -13.41
CA ASP A 178 15.46 -8.31 -14.66
C ASP A 178 14.63 -7.05 -14.93
N LYS A 179 14.19 -6.38 -13.86
CA LYS A 179 13.42 -5.15 -13.87
C LYS A 179 14.05 -4.12 -12.93
N ARG A 180 13.66 -2.85 -13.05
CA ARG A 180 14.03 -1.82 -12.07
C ARG A 180 13.14 -1.90 -10.83
N LEU A 181 13.10 -3.08 -10.19
CA LEU A 181 12.32 -3.37 -9.01
C LEU A 181 13.21 -4.01 -7.95
N ILE A 182 13.22 -3.42 -6.75
CA ILE A 182 13.80 -4.02 -5.54
C ILE A 182 12.66 -4.56 -4.69
N GLN A 183 12.73 -5.83 -4.32
CA GLN A 183 11.81 -6.42 -3.34
C GLN A 183 12.55 -6.62 -2.01
N MET A 184 12.09 -5.94 -0.96
CA MET A 184 12.57 -6.14 0.41
C MET A 184 11.57 -7.01 1.16
N ILE A 185 12.04 -8.18 1.62
CA ILE A 185 11.16 -9.25 2.13
C ILE A 185 11.30 -9.38 3.64
N ASP A 186 10.21 -9.29 4.38
CA ASP A 186 10.16 -9.55 5.81
C ASP A 186 9.79 -10.97 6.15
N LYS A 187 10.37 -11.42 7.26
CA LYS A 187 10.01 -12.67 7.91
C LYS A 187 9.09 -12.37 9.09
N ALA A 188 7.98 -13.09 9.17
CA ALA A 188 7.11 -12.99 10.34
C ALA A 188 7.83 -13.52 11.59
N ILE A 189 7.70 -12.79 12.69
CA ILE A 189 8.16 -13.26 14.01
C ILE A 189 7.29 -14.47 14.38
N PRO A 190 7.89 -15.66 14.69
CA PRO A 190 7.14 -16.80 15.14
C PRO A 190 6.33 -16.43 16.39
N ARG A 191 5.02 -16.65 16.38
CA ARG A 191 4.23 -16.54 17.59
C ARG A 191 4.64 -17.68 18.51
N GLU A 192 5.08 -17.37 19.72
CA GLU A 192 5.17 -18.39 20.77
C GLU A 192 3.76 -18.95 20.93
N ASP A 193 3.62 -20.28 20.77
CA ASP A 193 2.37 -20.97 21.01
C ASP A 193 1.95 -20.66 22.43
N THR A 194 0.92 -19.85 22.59
CA THR A 194 0.28 -19.65 23.89
C THR A 194 -0.10 -21.05 24.37
N PRO A 195 0.43 -21.53 25.52
CA PRO A 195 0.13 -22.87 25.96
C PRO A 195 -1.40 -23.05 25.97
N THR A 196 -1.86 -24.04 25.22
CA THR A 196 -3.28 -24.40 25.22
C THR A 196 -3.74 -24.45 26.67
N PRO A 197 -4.78 -23.71 27.08
CA PRO A 197 -5.23 -23.73 28.47
C PRO A 197 -5.46 -25.18 28.87
N THR A 198 -4.73 -25.65 29.87
CA THR A 198 -4.91 -26.99 30.41
C THR A 198 -6.41 -27.16 30.70
N PRO A 199 -7.07 -28.17 30.13
CA PRO A 199 -8.48 -28.36 30.37
C PRO A 199 -8.72 -28.37 31.88
N ALA A 200 -9.68 -27.58 32.33
CA ALA A 200 -10.04 -27.53 33.75
C ALA A 200 -10.30 -28.98 34.20
N PRO A 201 -9.81 -29.35 35.41
CA PRO A 201 -10.03 -30.70 35.91
C PRO A 201 -11.53 -31.00 35.87
N THR A 202 -11.89 -32.10 35.22
CA THR A 202 -13.29 -32.60 35.21
C THR A 202 -13.77 -32.67 36.61
N PRO A 203 -14.91 -32.04 36.98
CA PRO A 203 -15.41 -32.09 38.34
C PRO A 203 -15.58 -33.55 38.75
N GLN A 204 -14.90 -33.94 39.83
CA GLN A 204 -15.01 -35.27 40.41
C GLN A 204 -16.50 -35.51 40.73
N PRO A 205 -17.07 -36.68 40.37
CA PRO A 205 -18.47 -36.94 40.67
C PRO A 205 -18.67 -36.82 42.18
N THR A 206 -19.57 -35.93 42.57
CA THR A 206 -20.00 -35.76 43.97
C THR A 206 -20.52 -37.11 44.44
N PRO A 207 -20.08 -37.63 45.63
CA PRO A 207 -20.63 -38.84 46.17
C PRO A 207 -22.14 -38.72 46.31
N ALA A 208 -22.87 -39.73 45.79
CA ALA A 208 -24.34 -39.76 45.92
C ALA A 208 -24.72 -39.66 47.39
N THR A 209 -25.45 -38.63 47.73
CA THR A 209 -26.04 -38.48 49.07
C THR A 209 -27.04 -39.61 49.28
N THR A 210 -26.78 -40.48 50.26
CA THR A 210 -27.71 -41.49 50.71
C THR A 210 -29.07 -40.84 51.05
N PRO A 211 -30.19 -41.30 50.50
CA PRO A 211 -31.49 -40.68 50.80
C PRO A 211 -31.80 -40.80 52.28
N ALA A 212 -32.20 -39.73 52.89
CA ALA A 212 -32.65 -39.72 54.28
C ALA A 212 -33.87 -40.63 54.47
N PRO A 213 -34.00 -41.31 55.63
CA PRO A 213 -35.14 -42.17 55.88
C PRO A 213 -36.46 -41.40 55.83
N THR A 214 -37.44 -41.97 55.15
CA THR A 214 -38.80 -41.41 55.02
C THR A 214 -39.43 -41.26 56.37
N PRO A 215 -39.96 -40.06 56.74
CA PRO A 215 -40.63 -39.91 58.02
C PRO A 215 -41.94 -40.70 58.11
N THR A 216 -42.10 -41.41 59.16
CA THR A 216 -43.31 -42.19 59.51
C THR A 216 -44.53 -41.23 59.54
N PRO A 217 -45.69 -41.59 58.97
CA PRO A 217 -46.85 -40.70 58.98
C PRO A 217 -47.42 -40.51 60.42
N THR A 218 -47.54 -39.26 60.82
CA THR A 218 -48.23 -38.86 62.04
C THR A 218 -49.76 -39.04 61.90
N PRO A 219 -50.47 -39.58 62.83
CA PRO A 219 -51.92 -39.76 62.73
C PRO A 219 -52.67 -38.43 62.65
N VAL A 220 -53.54 -38.35 61.66
CA VAL A 220 -54.42 -37.20 61.39
C VAL A 220 -55.52 -37.15 62.44
N ILE A 221 -55.54 -36.12 63.31
CA ILE A 221 -56.66 -35.83 64.17
C ILE A 221 -57.65 -34.95 63.43
N THR A 222 -58.87 -35.47 63.19
CA THR A 222 -59.94 -34.77 62.51
C THR A 222 -60.55 -33.71 63.47
N PRO A 223 -60.64 -32.44 63.13
CA PRO A 223 -61.28 -31.44 63.95
C PRO A 223 -62.80 -31.58 63.88
N ARG A 224 -63.40 -31.54 65.05
CA ARG A 224 -64.85 -31.58 65.28
C ARG A 224 -65.48 -30.26 64.84
N LYS A 225 -66.55 -30.36 64.05
CA LYS A 225 -67.35 -29.27 63.50
C LYS A 225 -67.95 -28.38 64.64
N VAL A 226 -67.56 -27.12 64.70
CA VAL A 226 -68.19 -26.13 65.52
C VAL A 226 -69.28 -25.41 64.77
N GLN A 227 -70.49 -25.45 65.28
CA GLN A 227 -71.69 -24.79 64.77
C GLN A 227 -71.66 -23.30 65.19
N THR A 228 -71.69 -22.40 64.24
CA THR A 228 -71.84 -20.98 64.46
C THR A 228 -73.32 -20.59 64.47
N LEU A 229 -73.72 -19.92 65.51
CA LEU A 229 -75.00 -19.22 65.62
C LEU A 229 -74.97 -17.85 64.90
N PRO A 230 -76.10 -17.40 64.37
CA PRO A 230 -76.17 -16.14 63.62
C PRO A 230 -76.20 -14.93 64.62
N GLN A 231 -75.45 -13.91 64.25
CA GLN A 231 -75.62 -12.59 64.89
C GLN A 231 -76.40 -11.68 63.95
N THR A 232 -77.45 -11.18 64.47
CA THR A 232 -78.28 -10.09 63.98
C THR A 232 -77.72 -8.74 64.37
N GLY A 233 -77.73 -7.85 63.43
CA GLY A 233 -78.30 -6.55 63.56
C GLY A 233 -77.57 -5.33 64.12
N ASP A 234 -77.69 -4.33 63.32
CA ASP A 234 -77.81 -2.88 63.63
C ASP A 234 -76.51 -2.13 64.00
N GLY A 235 -76.25 -1.04 63.41
CA GLY A 235 -77.01 0.05 62.82
C GLY A 235 -76.22 1.32 63.04
N PHE A 236 -76.18 2.08 62.07
CA PHE A 236 -75.99 3.52 61.89
C PHE A 236 -75.57 4.47 63.04
N PRO A 237 -75.10 5.69 62.73
CA PRO A 237 -75.08 6.46 61.47
C PRO A 237 -73.70 6.72 60.86
#